data_6474e13604bfa17f2543ae39b04d6af3
#
_entry.id   6474e13604bfa17f2543ae39b04d6af3
#
_cell.length_a   1.000
_cell.length_b   1.000
_cell.length_c   1.000
_cell.angle_alpha   90.00
_cell.angle_beta   90.00
_cell.angle_gamma   90.00
#
_symmetry.space_group_name_H-M   'P 1'
#
loop_
_entity.id
_entity.type
_entity.pdbx_description
1 polymer ?
#
loop_
_entity_poly.entity_id
_entity_poly.type
_entity_poly.pdbx_seq_one_letter_code
_entity_poly.pdbx_strand_id
1 'polypeptide(L)'
;EARMREETEALLREQGLWQHRDALATGLPYGLQRRLEIARALATEPKLLLLDEPAAGMNPQETLELADFIHEIRDKHHLTILLIEHHMDLVMNISDRIYVLDFGSLIAQGLPSEIQKNQHVIDAYLGVVEDE
;
A
#
# COMPACT_ATOMS: atom_id res chain seq x y z
N GLU A 1 11.37 27.99 -7.30
CA GLU A 1 10.23 28.07 -6.36
C GLU A 1 8.86 27.92 -7.04
N ALA A 2 8.57 28.68 -8.11
CA ALA A 2 7.27 28.61 -8.80
C ALA A 2 6.94 27.19 -9.29
N ARG A 3 7.87 26.52 -9.96
CA ARG A 3 7.73 25.14 -10.44
C ARG A 3 7.46 24.17 -9.29
N MET A 4 8.18 24.28 -8.18
CA MET A 4 7.96 23.41 -7.01
C MET A 4 6.56 23.59 -6.42
N ARG A 5 6.04 24.81 -6.42
CA ARG A 5 4.67 25.09 -5.95
C ARG A 5 3.63 24.48 -6.86
N GLU A 6 3.80 24.59 -8.16
CA GLU A 6 2.90 24.00 -9.16
C GLU A 6 2.88 22.48 -9.07
N GLU A 7 4.04 21.85 -8.95
CA GLU A 7 4.18 20.41 -8.77
C GLU A 7 3.56 19.93 -7.44
N THR A 8 3.76 20.66 -6.36
CA THR A 8 3.15 20.37 -5.06
C THR A 8 1.63 20.51 -5.12
N GLU A 9 1.11 21.56 -5.72
CA GLU A 9 -0.33 21.73 -5.91
C GLU A 9 -0.93 20.59 -6.72
N ALA A 10 -0.30 20.23 -7.83
CA ALA A 10 -0.75 19.13 -8.69
C ALA A 10 -0.83 17.82 -7.92
N LEU A 11 0.20 17.47 -7.15
CA LEU A 11 0.21 16.27 -6.32
C LEU A 11 -0.88 16.31 -5.23
N LEU A 12 -1.02 17.42 -4.52
CA LEU A 12 -2.03 17.53 -3.47
C LEU A 12 -3.45 17.43 -4.04
N ARG A 13 -3.71 17.98 -5.23
CA ARG A 13 -4.99 17.84 -5.92
C ARG A 13 -5.25 16.41 -6.35
N GLU A 14 -4.26 15.77 -6.94
CA GLU A 14 -4.31 14.37 -7.35
C GLU A 14 -4.63 13.44 -6.18
N GLN A 15 -4.02 13.69 -5.03
CA GLN A 15 -4.20 12.87 -3.83
C GLN A 15 -5.45 13.25 -3.00
N GLY A 16 -6.26 14.22 -3.46
CA GLY A 16 -7.43 14.70 -2.73
C GLY A 16 -7.09 15.46 -1.43
N LEU A 17 -5.88 16.00 -1.35
CA LEU A 17 -5.37 16.68 -0.16
C LEU A 17 -5.39 18.20 -0.27
N TRP A 18 -5.70 18.77 -1.42
CA TRP A 18 -5.61 20.22 -1.65
C TRP A 18 -6.44 21.06 -0.68
N GLN A 19 -7.62 20.59 -0.32
CA GLN A 19 -8.48 21.27 0.65
C GLN A 19 -7.88 21.32 2.07
N HIS A 20 -6.91 20.46 2.37
CA HIS A 20 -6.20 20.38 3.65
C HIS A 20 -4.81 21.03 3.63
N ARG A 21 -4.44 21.73 2.56
CA ARG A 21 -3.08 22.29 2.35
C ARG A 21 -2.57 23.18 3.48
N ASP A 22 -3.49 23.85 4.18
CA ASP A 22 -3.19 24.76 5.28
C ASP A 22 -3.35 24.12 6.67
N ALA A 23 -3.77 22.84 6.72
CA ALA A 23 -3.93 22.10 7.96
C ALA A 23 -2.61 21.53 8.46
N LEU A 24 -2.50 21.37 9.77
CA LEU A 24 -1.40 20.61 10.35
C LEU A 24 -1.51 19.13 9.98
N ALA A 25 -0.43 18.54 9.45
CA ALA A 25 -0.41 17.15 9.02
C ALA A 25 -0.81 16.18 10.14
N THR A 26 -0.40 16.46 11.37
CA THR A 26 -0.74 15.66 12.56
C THR A 26 -2.21 15.72 12.95
N GLY A 27 -2.96 16.69 12.47
CA GLY A 27 -4.40 16.85 12.69
C GLY A 27 -5.26 16.16 11.63
N LEU A 28 -4.68 15.62 10.58
CA LEU A 28 -5.42 14.90 9.54
C LEU A 28 -5.93 13.54 10.04
N PRO A 29 -7.11 13.08 9.57
CA PRO A 29 -7.52 11.70 9.70
C PRO A 29 -6.43 10.74 9.21
N TYR A 30 -6.30 9.58 9.84
CA TYR A 30 -5.21 8.62 9.58
C TYR A 30 -5.05 8.26 8.10
N GLY A 31 -6.14 7.98 7.39
CA GLY A 31 -6.10 7.66 5.96
C GLY A 31 -5.54 8.81 5.10
N LEU A 32 -5.83 10.06 5.46
CA LEU A 32 -5.26 11.23 4.78
C LEU A 32 -3.79 11.44 5.14
N GLN A 33 -3.36 11.11 6.35
CA GLN A 33 -1.94 11.12 6.73
C GLN A 33 -1.16 10.13 5.87
N ARG A 34 -1.68 8.91 5.65
CA ARG A 34 -1.07 7.91 4.75
C ARG A 34 -0.97 8.39 3.31
N ARG A 35 -2.04 9.00 2.79
CA ARG A 35 -2.00 9.61 1.45
C ARG A 35 -0.95 10.71 1.35
N LEU A 36 -0.79 11.52 2.39
CA LEU A 36 0.23 12.57 2.44
C LEU A 36 1.65 11.99 2.45
N GLU A 37 1.89 10.93 3.22
CA GLU A 37 3.18 10.23 3.24
C GLU A 37 3.56 9.71 1.85
N ILE A 38 2.60 9.10 1.16
CA ILE A 38 2.80 8.60 -0.20
C ILE A 38 3.00 9.76 -1.19
N ALA A 39 2.21 10.83 -1.08
CA ALA A 39 2.38 12.03 -1.91
C ALA A 39 3.79 12.63 -1.78
N ARG A 40 4.34 12.67 -0.57
CA ARG A 40 5.72 13.11 -0.34
C ARG A 40 6.74 12.21 -1.05
N ALA A 41 6.54 10.91 -1.03
CA ALA A 41 7.39 9.98 -1.76
C ALA A 41 7.27 10.18 -3.28
N LEU A 42 6.04 10.37 -3.80
CA LEU A 42 5.79 10.63 -5.22
C LEU A 42 6.44 11.94 -5.71
N ALA A 43 6.55 12.94 -4.84
CA ALA A 43 7.22 14.20 -5.17
C ALA A 43 8.71 14.05 -5.53
N THR A 44 9.33 12.93 -5.19
CA THR A 44 10.70 12.59 -5.58
C THR A 44 10.81 11.98 -6.98
N GLU A 45 9.69 11.81 -7.68
CA GLU A 45 9.59 11.15 -8.99
C GLU A 45 10.25 9.75 -9.01
N PRO A 46 9.88 8.84 -8.08
CA PRO A 46 10.53 7.55 -7.96
C PRO A 46 10.13 6.62 -9.11
N LYS A 47 11.01 5.67 -9.42
CA LYS A 47 10.68 4.49 -10.25
C LYS A 47 10.24 3.31 -9.40
N LEU A 48 10.75 3.24 -8.18
CA LEU A 48 10.43 2.22 -7.18
C LEU A 48 9.89 2.90 -5.92
N LEU A 49 8.69 2.51 -5.50
CA LEU A 49 8.07 2.93 -4.26
C LEU A 49 8.08 1.77 -3.27
N LEU A 50 8.57 2.03 -2.07
CA LEU A 50 8.61 1.06 -0.97
C LEU A 50 7.52 1.41 0.04
N LEU A 51 6.61 0.47 0.31
CA LEU A 51 5.53 0.63 1.27
C LEU A 51 5.64 -0.45 2.35
N ASP A 52 5.81 -0.02 3.59
CA ASP A 52 5.93 -0.90 4.74
C ASP A 52 4.66 -0.83 5.59
N GLU A 53 3.88 -1.90 5.58
CA GLU A 53 2.60 -2.05 6.28
C GLU A 53 1.66 -0.85 6.14
N PRO A 54 1.35 -0.38 4.92
CA PRO A 54 0.57 0.84 4.72
C PRO A 54 -0.88 0.72 5.23
N ALA A 55 -1.41 -0.50 5.38
CA ALA A 55 -2.76 -0.76 5.89
C ALA A 55 -2.83 -0.92 7.42
N ALA A 56 -1.71 -0.76 8.14
CA ALA A 56 -1.71 -0.90 9.58
C ALA A 56 -2.72 0.05 10.25
N GLY A 57 -3.60 -0.50 11.10
CA GLY A 57 -4.61 0.26 11.82
C GLY A 57 -5.84 0.65 10.99
N MET A 58 -5.95 0.21 9.75
CA MET A 58 -7.11 0.46 8.89
C MET A 58 -8.21 -0.60 9.08
N ASN A 59 -9.46 -0.16 8.96
CA ASN A 59 -10.60 -1.08 8.86
C ASN A 59 -10.70 -1.68 7.45
N PRO A 60 -11.56 -2.70 7.21
CA PRO A 60 -11.67 -3.35 5.90
C PRO A 60 -12.04 -2.39 4.76
N GLN A 61 -12.90 -1.41 5.00
CA GLN A 61 -13.28 -0.42 3.99
C GLN A 61 -12.11 0.48 3.61
N GLU A 62 -11.38 0.98 4.60
CA GLU A 62 -10.18 1.80 4.40
C GLU A 62 -9.08 1.01 3.66
N THR A 63 -8.97 -0.29 3.94
CA THR A 63 -8.02 -1.17 3.26
C THR A 63 -8.36 -1.33 1.76
N LEU A 64 -9.64 -1.46 1.42
CA LEU A 64 -10.08 -1.48 0.02
C LEU A 64 -9.80 -0.16 -0.70
N GLU A 65 -10.08 0.96 -0.05
CA GLU A 65 -9.79 2.29 -0.59
C GLU A 65 -8.28 2.50 -0.79
N LEU A 66 -7.45 1.97 0.12
CA LEU A 66 -6.01 1.97 -0.03
C LEU A 66 -5.56 1.12 -1.23
N ALA A 67 -6.18 -0.05 -1.45
CA ALA A 67 -5.88 -0.90 -2.60
C ALA A 67 -6.14 -0.17 -3.92
N ASP A 68 -7.31 0.44 -4.06
CA ASP A 68 -7.66 1.24 -5.23
C ASP A 68 -6.68 2.39 -5.44
N PHE A 69 -6.34 3.08 -4.37
CA PHE A 69 -5.36 4.17 -4.39
C PHE A 69 -3.97 3.72 -4.85
N ILE A 70 -3.49 2.57 -4.37
CA ILE A 70 -2.20 2.00 -4.79
C ILE A 70 -2.22 1.64 -6.28
N HIS A 71 -3.30 1.06 -6.77
CA HIS A 71 -3.47 0.79 -8.21
C HIS A 71 -3.41 2.07 -9.04
N GLU A 72 -4.12 3.11 -8.63
CA GLU A 72 -4.15 4.40 -9.35
C GLU A 72 -2.76 5.03 -9.44
N ILE A 73 -2.04 5.15 -8.33
CA ILE A 73 -0.70 5.76 -8.34
C ILE A 73 0.31 4.94 -9.11
N ARG A 74 0.22 3.60 -9.04
CA ARG A 74 1.08 2.71 -9.81
C ARG A 74 0.93 2.97 -11.30
N ASP A 75 -0.30 3.01 -11.80
CA ASP A 75 -0.58 3.17 -13.21
C ASP A 75 -0.28 4.59 -13.69
N LYS A 76 -0.65 5.60 -12.91
CA LYS A 76 -0.45 7.00 -13.27
C LYS A 76 1.00 7.42 -13.28
N HIS A 77 1.78 6.97 -12.30
CA HIS A 77 3.20 7.33 -12.16
C HIS A 77 4.15 6.26 -12.73
N HIS A 78 3.64 5.20 -13.34
CA HIS A 78 4.43 4.08 -13.89
C HIS A 78 5.39 3.49 -12.87
N LEU A 79 4.88 3.23 -11.66
CA LEU A 79 5.69 2.75 -10.54
C LEU A 79 5.86 1.24 -10.55
N THR A 80 7.04 0.81 -10.10
CA THR A 80 7.21 -0.49 -9.47
C THR A 80 7.05 -0.32 -7.97
N ILE A 81 6.22 -1.14 -7.34
CA ILE A 81 5.94 -1.04 -5.90
C ILE A 81 6.39 -2.32 -5.22
N LEU A 82 7.21 -2.17 -4.17
CA LEU A 82 7.52 -3.24 -3.23
C LEU A 82 6.74 -2.98 -1.95
N LEU A 83 5.85 -3.91 -1.63
CA LEU A 83 4.93 -3.80 -0.50
C LEU A 83 5.25 -4.86 0.54
N ILE A 84 5.38 -4.48 1.80
CA ILE A 84 5.41 -5.39 2.95
C ILE A 84 4.07 -5.31 3.64
N GLU A 85 3.37 -6.43 3.73
CA GLU A 85 2.05 -6.54 4.36
C GLU A 85 1.79 -7.92 4.94
N HIS A 86 0.86 -7.97 5.88
CA HIS A 86 0.32 -9.19 6.46
C HIS A 86 -1.22 -9.31 6.30
N HIS A 87 -1.86 -8.29 5.75
CA HIS A 87 -3.28 -8.33 5.38
C HIS A 87 -3.45 -9.07 4.06
N MET A 88 -3.81 -10.35 4.13
CA MET A 88 -3.84 -11.24 2.96
C MET A 88 -4.78 -10.75 1.86
N ASP A 89 -5.95 -10.21 2.22
CA ASP A 89 -6.91 -9.69 1.25
C ASP A 89 -6.33 -8.54 0.42
N LEU A 90 -5.60 -7.63 1.06
CA LEU A 90 -4.91 -6.54 0.38
C LEU A 90 -3.83 -7.08 -0.54
N VAL A 91 -2.95 -7.94 -0.02
CA VAL A 91 -1.82 -8.52 -0.78
C VAL A 91 -2.32 -9.26 -2.02
N MET A 92 -3.35 -10.10 -1.88
CA MET A 92 -3.93 -10.88 -2.98
C MET A 92 -4.59 -9.99 -4.04
N ASN A 93 -5.16 -8.85 -3.63
CA ASN A 93 -5.84 -7.94 -4.53
C ASN A 93 -4.87 -7.12 -5.39
N ILE A 94 -3.77 -6.62 -4.80
CA ILE A 94 -2.92 -5.63 -5.47
C ILE A 94 -1.61 -6.16 -6.03
N SER A 95 -1.20 -7.38 -5.67
CA SER A 95 0.12 -7.88 -6.04
C SER A 95 0.11 -8.61 -7.38
N ASP A 96 1.11 -8.33 -8.20
CA ASP A 96 1.40 -9.09 -9.41
C ASP A 96 2.23 -10.35 -9.09
N ARG A 97 3.08 -10.27 -8.07
CA ARG A 97 3.92 -11.36 -7.57
C ARG A 97 4.11 -11.25 -6.07
N ILE A 98 4.09 -12.38 -5.39
CA ILE A 98 4.19 -12.46 -3.93
C ILE A 98 5.40 -13.30 -3.54
N TYR A 99 6.14 -12.82 -2.56
CA TYR A 99 7.18 -13.55 -1.83
C TYR A 99 6.73 -13.69 -0.38
N VAL A 100 6.66 -14.93 0.09
CA VAL A 100 6.18 -15.21 1.45
C VAL A 100 7.35 -15.54 2.35
N LEU A 101 7.49 -14.77 3.41
CA LEU A 101 8.49 -14.97 4.45
C LEU A 101 7.83 -15.53 5.71
N ASP A 102 8.47 -16.49 6.34
CA ASP A 102 8.12 -16.99 7.65
C ASP A 102 9.39 -17.10 8.49
N PHE A 103 9.40 -16.43 9.64
CA PHE A 103 10.61 -16.31 10.51
C PHE A 103 11.89 -15.95 9.72
N GLY A 104 11.79 -15.02 8.77
CA GLY A 104 12.92 -14.56 7.96
C GLY A 104 13.34 -15.48 6.82
N SER A 105 12.67 -16.61 6.62
CA SER A 105 12.93 -17.55 5.53
C SER A 105 11.88 -17.45 4.45
N LEU A 106 12.30 -17.48 3.18
CA LEU A 106 11.40 -17.54 2.04
C LEU A 106 10.77 -18.93 1.95
N ILE A 107 9.47 -19.01 2.16
CA ILE A 107 8.73 -20.29 2.12
C ILE A 107 7.94 -20.51 0.85
N ALA A 108 7.60 -19.46 0.12
CA ALA A 108 6.89 -19.52 -1.16
C ALA A 108 7.09 -18.26 -1.97
N GLN A 109 6.92 -18.37 -3.30
CA GLN A 109 6.87 -17.24 -4.21
C GLN A 109 6.04 -17.60 -5.44
N GLY A 110 5.37 -16.63 -6.02
CA GLY A 110 4.57 -16.83 -7.22
C GLY A 110 3.45 -15.81 -7.40
N LEU A 111 2.51 -16.16 -8.27
CA LEU A 111 1.29 -15.38 -8.49
C LEU A 111 0.35 -15.49 -7.28
N PRO A 112 -0.53 -14.49 -7.05
CA PRO A 112 -1.50 -14.55 -5.97
C PRO A 112 -2.33 -15.84 -5.96
N SER A 113 -2.75 -16.32 -7.14
CA SER A 113 -3.52 -17.57 -7.26
C SER A 113 -2.75 -18.83 -6.83
N GLU A 114 -1.43 -18.84 -7.02
CA GLU A 114 -0.55 -19.93 -6.59
C GLU A 114 -0.32 -19.90 -5.08
N ILE A 115 -0.05 -18.69 -4.55
CA ILE A 115 0.20 -18.47 -3.12
C ILE A 115 -1.02 -18.81 -2.28
N GLN A 116 -2.21 -18.46 -2.74
CA GLN A 116 -3.46 -18.73 -2.04
C GLN A 116 -3.75 -20.23 -1.85
N LYS A 117 -3.20 -21.06 -2.73
CA LYS A 117 -3.35 -22.53 -2.71
C LYS A 117 -2.17 -23.26 -2.07
N ASN A 118 -1.12 -22.55 -1.70
CA ASN A 118 0.09 -23.15 -1.14
C ASN A 118 -0.14 -23.54 0.33
N GLN A 119 0.02 -24.83 0.65
CA GLN A 119 -0.25 -25.34 1.99
C GLN A 119 0.68 -24.73 3.06
N HIS A 120 1.94 -24.50 2.75
CA HIS A 120 2.87 -23.86 3.69
C HIS A 120 2.44 -22.44 4.06
N VAL A 121 1.87 -21.69 3.09
CA VAL A 121 1.34 -20.36 3.31
C VAL A 121 0.06 -20.42 4.13
N ILE A 122 -0.83 -21.36 3.83
CA ILE A 122 -2.07 -21.58 4.58
C ILE A 122 -1.74 -21.87 6.04
N ASP A 123 -0.82 -22.77 6.30
CA ASP A 123 -0.42 -23.16 7.66
C ASP A 123 0.23 -21.98 8.44
N ALA A 124 1.01 -21.14 7.74
CA ALA A 124 1.73 -20.03 8.39
C ALA A 124 0.87 -18.79 8.63
N TYR A 125 -0.06 -18.47 7.75
CA TYR A 125 -0.76 -17.18 7.72
C TYR A 125 -2.27 -17.24 7.72
N LEU A 126 -2.87 -18.28 7.13
CA LEU A 126 -4.33 -18.38 7.00
C LEU A 126 -4.97 -19.14 8.17
N GLY A 127 -4.14 -19.58 9.09
CA GLY A 127 -4.56 -20.17 10.34
C GLY A 127 -5.10 -21.58 10.21
N VAL A 128 -4.72 -22.42 11.15
CA VAL A 128 -5.54 -23.55 11.53
C VAL A 128 -6.83 -22.94 12.08
N VAL A 129 -7.95 -23.15 11.40
CA VAL A 129 -9.26 -23.04 12.04
C VAL A 129 -9.19 -24.08 13.15
N GLU A 130 -8.98 -23.64 14.38
CA GLU A 130 -9.18 -24.50 15.54
C GLU A 130 -10.65 -24.88 15.49
N ASP A 131 -10.92 -26.09 15.05
CA ASP A 131 -12.21 -26.74 15.22
C ASP A 131 -12.43 -26.88 16.73
N GLU A 132 -13.30 -26.01 17.30
CA GLU A 132 -13.97 -26.27 18.57
C GLU A 132 -15.12 -27.25 18.39
#